data_045d5f54bdac056b3bcbec429a191f99
#
_entry.id   045d5f54bdac056b3bcbec429a191f99
#
_cell.length_a   1.000
_cell.length_b   1.000
_cell.length_c   1.000
_cell.angle_alpha   90.00
_cell.angle_beta   90.00
_cell.angle_gamma   90.00
#
_symmetry.space_group_name_H-M   'P 1'
#
loop_
_entity.id
_entity.type
_entity.pdbx_description
1 polymer ?
#
loop_
_entity_poly.entity_id
_entity_poly.type
_entity_poly.pdbx_seq_one_letter_code
_entity_poly.pdbx_strand_id
1 'polypeptide(L)'
;MSTNASSPALKEIFNSARLEHIADEMRAVYPAFDAPAFLHMANDGLAELSVMQRMARVSECLHAVLPLGYEASLEVLRALAPRLNSMFVSMFLPHYVASYGRHRFDVSLDALKYFTRFGSSEFAVRHFLRDDLERTLKVMHDWALDTNEHVRRLASEGSRPRLPWSFHLEPIQANPDLAAAILDTLKADDSLYVRKSVANHLNDVTKQHPDWVLDQIEGWPLQDRHTCLLYTSPSPRDS
;
A
#
# COMPACT_ATOMS: atom_id res chain seq x y z
N MET A 1 -37.11 -9.01 18.98
CA MET A 1 -36.18 -9.87 18.23
C MET A 1 -35.23 -8.97 17.44
N SER A 2 -34.09 -8.64 18.03
CA SER A 2 -33.06 -7.83 17.36
C SER A 2 -32.27 -8.74 16.43
N THR A 3 -32.42 -8.54 15.13
CA THR A 3 -31.55 -9.17 14.13
C THR A 3 -30.20 -8.54 14.24
N ASN A 4 -29.24 -9.26 14.84
CA ASN A 4 -27.81 -8.98 14.73
C ASN A 4 -27.41 -9.11 13.24
N ALA A 5 -27.42 -7.99 12.52
CA ALA A 5 -26.80 -7.92 11.22
C ALA A 5 -25.29 -7.99 11.48
N SER A 6 -24.69 -9.18 11.37
CA SER A 6 -23.24 -9.34 11.36
C SER A 6 -22.68 -8.47 10.24
N SER A 7 -21.70 -7.61 10.55
CA SER A 7 -20.98 -6.86 9.52
C SER A 7 -20.52 -7.81 8.43
N PRO A 8 -20.71 -7.51 7.14
CA PRO A 8 -20.27 -8.38 6.07
C PRO A 8 -18.77 -8.66 6.21
N ALA A 9 -18.39 -9.93 6.06
CA ALA A 9 -16.99 -10.32 6.17
C ALA A 9 -16.14 -9.47 5.22
N LEU A 10 -14.95 -9.02 5.65
CA LEU A 10 -14.06 -8.14 4.89
C LEU A 10 -13.81 -8.65 3.46
N LYS A 11 -13.78 -9.98 3.26
CA LYS A 11 -13.63 -10.60 1.96
C LYS A 11 -14.73 -10.25 0.96
N GLU A 12 -15.93 -9.88 1.43
CA GLU A 12 -17.08 -9.50 0.57
C GLU A 12 -16.88 -8.14 -0.13
N ILE A 13 -15.81 -7.42 0.17
CA ILE A 13 -15.39 -6.25 -0.63
C ILE A 13 -15.09 -6.64 -2.09
N PHE A 14 -14.56 -7.86 -2.31
CA PHE A 14 -14.36 -8.47 -3.63
C PHE A 14 -15.41 -9.56 -3.89
N ASN A 15 -16.67 -9.20 -3.96
CA ASN A 15 -17.76 -10.07 -4.38
C ASN A 15 -17.99 -10.00 -5.90
N SER A 16 -18.87 -10.85 -6.43
CA SER A 16 -19.15 -10.89 -7.88
C SER A 16 -19.60 -9.55 -8.45
N ALA A 17 -20.46 -8.80 -7.75
CA ALA A 17 -20.89 -7.47 -8.20
C ALA A 17 -19.71 -6.48 -8.30
N ARG A 18 -18.73 -6.58 -7.40
CA ARG A 18 -17.51 -5.79 -7.47
C ARG A 18 -16.63 -6.20 -8.65
N LEU A 19 -16.53 -7.49 -8.94
CA LEU A 19 -15.81 -7.99 -10.12
C LEU A 19 -16.47 -7.53 -11.42
N GLU A 20 -17.80 -7.52 -11.49
CA GLU A 20 -18.56 -6.97 -12.61
C GLU A 20 -18.26 -5.47 -12.80
N HIS A 21 -18.27 -4.68 -11.72
CA HIS A 21 -17.92 -3.26 -11.78
C HIS A 21 -16.48 -3.06 -12.30
N ILE A 22 -15.51 -3.85 -11.84
CA ILE A 22 -14.12 -3.78 -12.35
C ILE A 22 -14.09 -4.11 -13.85
N ALA A 23 -14.83 -5.13 -14.30
CA ALA A 23 -14.89 -5.53 -15.70
C ALA A 23 -15.50 -4.42 -16.58
N ASP A 24 -16.57 -3.77 -16.12
CA ASP A 24 -17.22 -2.69 -16.84
C ASP A 24 -16.32 -1.45 -16.96
N GLU A 25 -15.63 -1.08 -15.88
CA GLU A 25 -14.68 0.04 -15.89
C GLU A 25 -13.43 -0.28 -16.73
N MET A 26 -13.00 -1.55 -16.75
CA MET A 26 -11.94 -2.00 -17.66
C MET A 26 -12.37 -1.86 -19.13
N ARG A 27 -13.58 -2.25 -19.49
CA ARG A 27 -14.10 -2.07 -20.86
C ARG A 27 -14.21 -0.61 -21.26
N ALA A 28 -14.54 0.27 -20.31
CA ALA A 28 -14.63 1.70 -20.56
C ALA A 28 -13.26 2.32 -20.89
N VAL A 29 -12.15 1.82 -20.30
CA VAL A 29 -10.79 2.31 -20.56
C VAL A 29 -10.04 1.52 -21.63
N TYR A 30 -10.43 0.27 -21.86
CA TYR A 30 -9.86 -0.63 -22.86
C TYR A 30 -10.98 -1.44 -23.53
N PRO A 31 -11.60 -0.95 -24.61
CA PRO A 31 -12.78 -1.58 -25.24
C PRO A 31 -12.58 -3.02 -25.72
N ALA A 32 -11.33 -3.44 -25.99
CA ALA A 32 -10.99 -4.80 -26.38
C ALA A 32 -10.84 -5.77 -25.19
N PHE A 33 -11.14 -5.33 -23.95
CA PHE A 33 -11.04 -6.15 -22.76
C PHE A 33 -12.02 -7.32 -22.79
N ASP A 34 -11.52 -8.55 -22.63
CA ASP A 34 -12.33 -9.75 -22.53
C ASP A 34 -12.97 -9.90 -21.13
N ALA A 35 -14.03 -9.13 -20.90
CA ALA A 35 -14.76 -9.15 -19.62
C ALA A 35 -15.37 -10.52 -19.29
N PRO A 36 -15.94 -11.28 -20.25
CA PRO A 36 -16.43 -12.63 -19.98
C PRO A 36 -15.32 -13.58 -19.46
N ALA A 37 -14.15 -13.59 -20.10
CA ALA A 37 -13.04 -14.43 -19.68
C ALA A 37 -12.53 -13.98 -18.28
N PHE A 38 -12.38 -12.68 -18.05
CA PHE A 38 -12.02 -12.12 -16.73
C PHE A 38 -12.99 -12.57 -15.65
N LEU A 39 -14.30 -12.38 -15.84
CA LEU A 39 -15.33 -12.73 -14.86
C LEU A 39 -15.40 -14.22 -14.57
N HIS A 40 -15.25 -15.06 -15.59
CA HIS A 40 -15.19 -16.50 -15.43
C HIS A 40 -14.03 -16.92 -14.50
N MET A 41 -12.82 -16.41 -14.79
CA MET A 41 -11.62 -16.74 -14.00
C MET A 41 -11.68 -16.13 -12.58
N ALA A 42 -12.17 -14.91 -12.44
CA ALA A 42 -12.18 -14.19 -11.16
C ALA A 42 -13.23 -14.74 -10.18
N ASN A 43 -14.36 -15.28 -10.68
CA ASN A 43 -15.40 -15.90 -9.84
C ASN A 43 -15.11 -17.37 -9.52
N ASP A 44 -14.22 -18.03 -10.23
CA ASP A 44 -13.90 -19.44 -9.99
C ASP A 44 -13.32 -19.66 -8.59
N GLY A 45 -14.01 -20.44 -7.77
CA GLY A 45 -13.63 -20.69 -6.38
C GLY A 45 -13.60 -19.47 -5.47
N LEU A 46 -14.24 -18.36 -5.83
CA LEU A 46 -14.17 -17.08 -5.10
C LEU A 46 -14.58 -17.21 -3.62
N ALA A 47 -15.57 -18.06 -3.30
CA ALA A 47 -16.06 -18.24 -1.95
C ALA A 47 -15.00 -18.75 -0.97
N GLU A 48 -14.06 -19.57 -1.46
CA GLU A 48 -12.98 -20.20 -0.68
C GLU A 48 -11.82 -19.25 -0.40
N LEU A 49 -11.72 -18.14 -1.13
CA LEU A 49 -10.60 -17.22 -1.06
C LEU A 49 -10.75 -16.21 0.10
N SER A 50 -9.64 -15.96 0.80
CA SER A 50 -9.50 -14.83 1.72
C SER A 50 -9.47 -13.51 0.95
N VAL A 51 -9.65 -12.38 1.63
CA VAL A 51 -9.64 -11.05 1.00
C VAL A 51 -8.37 -10.77 0.21
N MET A 52 -7.20 -11.15 0.74
CA MET A 52 -5.91 -10.93 0.07
C MET A 52 -5.76 -11.85 -1.16
N GLN A 53 -6.26 -13.08 -1.09
CA GLN A 53 -6.27 -13.99 -2.23
C GLN A 53 -7.23 -13.51 -3.33
N ARG A 54 -8.40 -12.95 -2.96
CA ARG A 54 -9.33 -12.34 -3.94
C ARG A 54 -8.69 -11.13 -4.63
N MET A 55 -7.98 -10.28 -3.89
CA MET A 55 -7.21 -9.15 -4.44
C MET A 55 -6.15 -9.64 -5.43
N ALA A 56 -5.35 -10.64 -5.05
CA ALA A 56 -4.34 -11.24 -5.91
C ALA A 56 -4.96 -11.85 -7.19
N ARG A 57 -6.09 -12.57 -7.04
CA ARG A 57 -6.84 -13.18 -8.14
C ARG A 57 -7.26 -12.13 -9.17
N VAL A 58 -7.72 -10.95 -8.76
CA VAL A 58 -8.06 -9.85 -9.70
C VAL A 58 -6.83 -9.47 -10.53
N SER A 59 -5.66 -9.28 -9.90
CA SER A 59 -4.42 -8.95 -10.62
C SER A 59 -4.00 -10.06 -11.60
N GLU A 60 -4.11 -11.31 -11.19
CA GLU A 60 -3.79 -12.49 -12.01
C GLU A 60 -4.71 -12.60 -13.23
N CYS A 61 -6.02 -12.45 -13.02
CA CYS A 61 -6.99 -12.50 -14.10
C CYS A 61 -6.80 -11.34 -15.09
N LEU A 62 -6.52 -10.11 -14.61
CA LEU A 62 -6.21 -8.98 -15.48
C LEU A 62 -4.96 -9.25 -16.33
N HIS A 63 -3.91 -9.80 -15.72
CA HIS A 63 -2.70 -10.14 -16.46
C HIS A 63 -2.94 -11.20 -17.53
N ALA A 64 -3.77 -12.20 -17.23
CA ALA A 64 -4.08 -13.27 -18.16
C ALA A 64 -4.92 -12.82 -19.37
N VAL A 65 -5.81 -11.84 -19.18
CA VAL A 65 -6.74 -11.40 -20.26
C VAL A 65 -6.29 -10.13 -20.98
N LEU A 66 -5.25 -9.44 -20.49
CA LEU A 66 -4.66 -8.27 -21.16
C LEU A 66 -3.56 -8.74 -22.12
N PRO A 67 -3.78 -8.73 -23.46
CA PRO A 67 -2.77 -9.15 -24.44
C PRO A 67 -1.74 -8.05 -24.70
N LEU A 68 -1.27 -7.38 -23.63
CA LEU A 68 -0.39 -6.22 -23.66
C LEU A 68 0.92 -6.50 -22.93
N GLY A 69 2.00 -5.86 -23.37
CA GLY A 69 3.22 -5.81 -22.57
C GLY A 69 3.02 -5.02 -21.27
N TYR A 70 3.91 -5.24 -20.30
CA TYR A 70 3.78 -4.69 -18.95
C TYR A 70 3.51 -3.17 -18.93
N GLU A 71 4.30 -2.37 -19.65
CA GLU A 71 4.15 -0.91 -19.66
C GLU A 71 2.82 -0.46 -20.27
N ALA A 72 2.40 -1.08 -21.38
CA ALA A 72 1.10 -0.79 -21.98
C ALA A 72 -0.05 -1.20 -21.05
N SER A 73 0.08 -2.30 -20.31
CA SER A 73 -0.90 -2.68 -19.28
C SER A 73 -0.96 -1.63 -18.17
N LEU A 74 0.18 -1.07 -17.75
CA LEU A 74 0.19 -0.01 -16.73
C LEU A 74 -0.58 1.24 -17.18
N GLU A 75 -0.51 1.63 -18.45
CA GLU A 75 -1.27 2.79 -18.96
C GLU A 75 -2.78 2.54 -18.87
N VAL A 76 -3.25 1.33 -19.21
CA VAL A 76 -4.65 0.93 -19.03
C VAL A 76 -5.05 0.96 -17.55
N LEU A 77 -4.21 0.40 -16.67
CA LEU A 77 -4.47 0.37 -15.22
C LEU A 77 -4.41 1.78 -14.59
N ARG A 78 -3.60 2.70 -15.10
CA ARG A 78 -3.62 4.11 -14.69
C ARG A 78 -4.94 4.79 -15.05
N ALA A 79 -5.47 4.53 -16.23
CA ALA A 79 -6.79 5.05 -16.64
C ALA A 79 -7.94 4.44 -15.82
N LEU A 80 -7.79 3.19 -15.38
CA LEU A 80 -8.76 2.49 -14.53
C LEU A 80 -8.79 3.04 -13.10
N ALA A 81 -7.62 3.36 -12.51
CA ALA A 81 -7.48 3.66 -11.09
C ALA A 81 -8.49 4.70 -10.55
N PRO A 82 -8.70 5.88 -11.18
CA PRO A 82 -9.65 6.88 -10.69
C PRO A 82 -11.12 6.46 -10.77
N ARG A 83 -11.44 5.37 -11.45
CA ARG A 83 -12.80 4.88 -11.70
C ARG A 83 -13.28 3.85 -10.68
N LEU A 84 -12.38 3.29 -9.87
CA LEU A 84 -12.69 2.18 -8.96
C LEU A 84 -13.46 2.57 -7.68
N ASN A 85 -13.49 3.85 -7.31
CA ASN A 85 -14.28 4.40 -6.19
C ASN A 85 -14.11 3.69 -4.84
N SER A 86 -12.99 2.99 -4.61
CA SER A 86 -12.70 2.29 -3.36
C SER A 86 -11.20 2.08 -3.18
N MET A 87 -10.64 2.70 -2.15
CA MET A 87 -9.20 2.59 -1.84
C MET A 87 -8.77 1.14 -1.59
N PHE A 88 -9.59 0.34 -0.89
CA PHE A 88 -9.23 -1.05 -0.62
C PHE A 88 -9.27 -1.92 -1.89
N VAL A 89 -10.30 -1.74 -2.73
CA VAL A 89 -10.40 -2.47 -4.00
C VAL A 89 -9.22 -2.13 -4.90
N SER A 90 -8.85 -0.84 -4.99
CA SER A 90 -7.75 -0.39 -5.86
C SER A 90 -6.38 -0.97 -5.50
N MET A 91 -6.23 -1.64 -4.35
CA MET A 91 -4.97 -2.28 -3.94
C MET A 91 -4.52 -3.43 -4.85
N PHE A 92 -5.40 -3.98 -5.69
CA PHE A 92 -4.97 -4.94 -6.71
C PHE A 92 -4.07 -4.30 -7.78
N LEU A 93 -4.14 -2.99 -8.00
CA LEU A 93 -3.28 -2.28 -8.95
C LEU A 93 -1.80 -2.29 -8.52
N PRO A 94 -1.43 -1.83 -7.30
CA PRO A 94 -0.08 -2.00 -6.82
C PRO A 94 0.33 -3.47 -6.67
N HIS A 95 -0.59 -4.39 -6.36
CA HIS A 95 -0.30 -5.82 -6.35
C HIS A 95 0.11 -6.32 -7.74
N TYR A 96 -0.56 -5.87 -8.81
CA TYR A 96 -0.17 -6.15 -10.19
C TYR A 96 1.29 -5.72 -10.47
N VAL A 97 1.65 -4.51 -10.03
CA VAL A 97 3.03 -3.99 -10.18
C VAL A 97 4.05 -4.89 -9.48
N ALA A 98 3.77 -5.29 -8.23
CA ALA A 98 4.68 -6.15 -7.47
C ALA A 98 4.80 -7.56 -8.07
N SER A 99 3.75 -8.06 -8.71
CA SER A 99 3.73 -9.40 -9.30
C SER A 99 4.43 -9.46 -10.65
N TYR A 100 4.28 -8.43 -11.48
CA TYR A 100 4.70 -8.49 -12.89
C TYR A 100 5.77 -7.47 -13.27
N GLY A 101 6.06 -6.47 -12.41
CA GLY A 101 6.91 -5.34 -12.75
C GLY A 101 8.26 -5.24 -12.04
N ARG A 102 8.62 -6.18 -11.17
CA ARG A 102 9.85 -6.06 -10.34
C ARG A 102 11.13 -5.88 -11.14
N HIS A 103 11.20 -6.45 -12.35
CA HIS A 103 12.32 -6.30 -13.26
C HIS A 103 12.37 -4.94 -13.99
N ARG A 104 11.34 -4.10 -13.85
CA ARG A 104 11.21 -2.76 -14.46
C ARG A 104 11.15 -1.70 -13.37
N PHE A 105 12.23 -1.60 -12.59
CA PHE A 105 12.30 -0.85 -11.34
C PHE A 105 11.71 0.56 -11.43
N ASP A 106 12.24 1.43 -12.30
CA ASP A 106 11.87 2.86 -12.33
C ASP A 106 10.40 3.05 -12.75
N VAL A 107 9.97 2.34 -13.79
CA VAL A 107 8.57 2.39 -14.29
C VAL A 107 7.60 1.88 -13.22
N SER A 108 7.99 0.84 -12.49
CA SER A 108 7.17 0.23 -11.46
C SER A 108 7.05 1.10 -10.22
N LEU A 109 8.14 1.73 -9.76
CA LEU A 109 8.06 2.65 -8.63
C LEU A 109 7.25 3.91 -8.97
N ASP A 110 7.35 4.43 -10.21
CA ASP A 110 6.48 5.51 -10.68
C ASP A 110 5.00 5.08 -10.71
N ALA A 111 4.72 3.85 -11.13
CA ALA A 111 3.35 3.31 -11.07
C ALA A 111 2.85 3.15 -9.62
N LEU A 112 3.67 2.66 -8.68
CA LEU A 112 3.32 2.58 -7.25
C LEU A 112 3.06 3.95 -6.64
N LYS A 113 3.88 4.95 -6.97
CA LYS A 113 3.67 6.35 -6.61
C LYS A 113 2.32 6.87 -7.11
N TYR A 114 1.94 6.55 -8.32
CA TYR A 114 0.66 6.93 -8.89
C TYR A 114 -0.51 6.21 -8.21
N PHE A 115 -0.44 4.89 -8.09
CA PHE A 115 -1.54 4.07 -7.58
C PHE A 115 -1.83 4.28 -6.10
N THR A 116 -0.82 4.65 -5.28
CA THR A 116 -1.03 4.90 -3.84
C THR A 116 -2.04 6.02 -3.57
N ARG A 117 -2.32 6.85 -4.55
CA ARG A 117 -3.32 7.93 -4.48
C ARG A 117 -4.76 7.40 -4.53
N PHE A 118 -4.96 6.17 -5.02
CA PHE A 118 -6.27 5.52 -5.20
C PHE A 118 -6.44 4.28 -4.31
N GLY A 119 -5.34 3.69 -3.89
CA GLY A 119 -5.29 2.54 -2.98
C GLY A 119 -3.85 2.30 -2.56
N SER A 120 -3.61 2.01 -1.28
CA SER A 120 -2.24 1.99 -0.74
C SER A 120 -1.32 1.01 -1.47
N SER A 121 -0.12 1.48 -1.81
CA SER A 121 0.97 0.69 -2.41
C SER A 121 1.92 0.08 -1.35
N GLU A 122 1.59 0.16 -0.07
CA GLU A 122 2.46 -0.23 1.05
C GLU A 122 2.93 -1.68 1.01
N PHE A 123 2.07 -2.62 0.59
CA PHE A 123 2.47 -4.02 0.45
C PHE A 123 3.37 -4.24 -0.76
N ALA A 124 3.08 -3.56 -1.85
CA ALA A 124 3.78 -3.73 -3.13
C ALA A 124 5.22 -3.20 -3.10
N VAL A 125 5.44 -2.01 -2.54
CA VAL A 125 6.78 -1.40 -2.46
C VAL A 125 7.77 -2.24 -1.67
N ARG A 126 7.29 -3.05 -0.72
CA ARG A 126 8.15 -3.93 0.11
C ARG A 126 8.86 -5.00 -0.71
N HIS A 127 8.30 -5.44 -1.82
CA HIS A 127 8.98 -6.35 -2.73
C HIS A 127 10.21 -5.69 -3.37
N PHE A 128 10.13 -4.41 -3.69
CA PHE A 128 11.26 -3.64 -4.20
C PHE A 128 12.30 -3.36 -3.12
N LEU A 129 11.87 -3.07 -1.87
CA LEU A 129 12.77 -2.96 -0.71
C LEU A 129 13.53 -4.26 -0.44
N ARG A 130 12.91 -5.41 -0.65
CA ARG A 130 13.56 -6.71 -0.50
C ARG A 130 14.55 -7.01 -1.62
N ASP A 131 14.27 -6.55 -2.84
CA ASP A 131 15.11 -6.81 -4.01
C ASP A 131 16.32 -5.87 -4.08
N ASP A 132 16.12 -4.58 -3.77
CA ASP A 132 17.15 -3.54 -3.77
C ASP A 132 16.79 -2.48 -2.72
N LEU A 133 17.24 -2.72 -1.49
CA LEU A 133 16.91 -1.91 -0.32
C LEU A 133 17.35 -0.46 -0.47
N GLU A 134 18.62 -0.26 -0.80
CA GLU A 134 19.24 1.08 -0.83
C GLU A 134 18.59 1.95 -1.91
N ARG A 135 18.48 1.43 -3.12
CA ARG A 135 17.86 2.14 -4.24
C ARG A 135 16.40 2.48 -3.97
N THR A 136 15.66 1.54 -3.37
CA THR A 136 14.25 1.77 -3.06
C THR A 136 14.08 2.80 -1.95
N LEU A 137 14.88 2.73 -0.87
CA LEU A 137 14.84 3.73 0.21
C LEU A 137 15.17 5.13 -0.29
N LYS A 138 16.11 5.26 -1.23
CA LYS A 138 16.42 6.57 -1.85
C LYS A 138 15.18 7.15 -2.56
N VAL A 139 14.48 6.34 -3.36
CA VAL A 139 13.24 6.79 -4.02
C VAL A 139 12.15 7.11 -2.99
N MET A 140 12.03 6.32 -1.93
CA MET A 140 11.04 6.58 -0.87
C MET A 140 11.38 7.84 -0.06
N HIS A 141 12.64 8.19 0.12
CA HIS A 141 13.03 9.47 0.70
C HIS A 141 12.58 10.65 -0.17
N ASP A 142 12.71 10.55 -1.50
CA ASP A 142 12.17 11.57 -2.42
C ASP A 142 10.63 11.65 -2.32
N TRP A 143 9.95 10.52 -2.12
CA TRP A 143 8.51 10.47 -1.88
C TRP A 143 8.08 11.13 -0.56
N ALA A 144 8.94 11.15 0.44
CA ALA A 144 8.67 11.85 1.70
C ALA A 144 8.56 13.38 1.51
N LEU A 145 9.07 13.91 0.41
CA LEU A 145 8.99 15.33 0.03
C LEU A 145 7.86 15.64 -0.99
N ASP A 146 7.04 14.64 -1.34
CA ASP A 146 5.99 14.83 -2.34
C ASP A 146 4.86 15.74 -1.86
N THR A 147 4.22 16.46 -2.77
CA THR A 147 3.07 17.32 -2.47
C THR A 147 1.83 16.53 -2.04
N ASN A 148 1.71 15.26 -2.45
CA ASN A 148 0.58 14.40 -2.15
C ASN A 148 0.80 13.61 -0.84
N GLU A 149 -0.10 13.74 0.11
CA GLU A 149 0.01 13.08 1.42
C GLU A 149 0.01 11.55 1.36
N HIS A 150 -0.69 10.94 0.38
CA HIS A 150 -0.68 9.49 0.20
C HIS A 150 0.70 8.99 -0.23
N VAL A 151 1.43 9.78 -1.03
CA VAL A 151 2.80 9.46 -1.45
C VAL A 151 3.76 9.61 -0.27
N ARG A 152 3.65 10.71 0.49
CA ARG A 152 4.45 10.90 1.71
C ARG A 152 4.19 9.79 2.75
N ARG A 153 2.90 9.45 2.95
CA ARG A 153 2.54 8.35 3.85
C ARG A 153 3.12 7.02 3.37
N LEU A 154 3.12 6.73 2.06
CA LEU A 154 3.70 5.51 1.51
C LEU A 154 5.18 5.37 1.88
N ALA A 155 5.95 6.47 1.88
CA ALA A 155 7.36 6.44 2.28
C ALA A 155 7.55 5.91 3.71
N SER A 156 6.73 6.36 4.67
CA SER A 156 6.78 5.87 6.05
C SER A 156 6.16 4.49 6.20
N GLU A 157 4.95 4.26 5.69
CA GLU A 157 4.22 3.01 5.93
C GLU A 157 4.84 1.82 5.21
N GLY A 158 5.30 2.01 3.97
CA GLY A 158 5.94 0.95 3.17
C GLY A 158 7.27 0.49 3.76
N SER A 159 8.00 1.38 4.44
CA SER A 159 9.29 1.07 5.08
C SER A 159 9.16 0.56 6.53
N ARG A 160 7.95 0.44 7.08
CA ARG A 160 7.76 -0.10 8.44
C ARG A 160 8.41 -1.48 8.58
N PRO A 161 9.19 -1.74 9.64
CA PRO A 161 9.82 -3.05 9.83
C PRO A 161 8.79 -4.18 9.98
N ARG A 162 7.62 -3.91 10.61
CA ARG A 162 6.59 -4.89 10.95
C ARG A 162 5.19 -4.47 10.49
N LEU A 163 5.03 -4.27 9.17
CA LEU A 163 3.71 -3.93 8.61
C LEU A 163 2.75 -5.11 8.77
N PRO A 164 1.55 -4.92 9.38
CA PRO A 164 0.53 -5.96 9.44
C PRO A 164 0.16 -6.51 8.05
N TRP A 165 -0.11 -7.81 7.97
CA TRP A 165 -0.45 -8.56 6.75
C TRP A 165 0.67 -8.63 5.69
N SER A 166 1.88 -8.17 6.03
CA SER A 166 3.04 -8.25 5.16
C SER A 166 4.21 -8.97 5.83
N PHE A 167 5.20 -9.36 5.04
CA PHE A 167 6.45 -9.87 5.58
C PHE A 167 7.25 -8.77 6.28
N HIS A 168 8.12 -9.15 7.23
CA HIS A 168 9.00 -8.21 7.91
C HIS A 168 10.12 -7.73 6.99
N LEU A 169 10.56 -6.49 7.18
CA LEU A 169 11.77 -5.95 6.58
C LEU A 169 12.91 -6.09 7.59
N GLU A 170 13.53 -7.27 7.61
CA GLU A 170 14.58 -7.62 8.56
C GLU A 170 15.75 -6.62 8.59
N PRO A 171 16.25 -6.09 7.45
CA PRO A 171 17.32 -5.10 7.49
C PRO A 171 16.93 -3.82 8.24
N ILE A 172 15.72 -3.28 8.02
CA ILE A 172 15.23 -2.08 8.72
C ILE A 172 14.93 -2.42 10.19
N GLN A 173 14.44 -3.64 10.46
CA GLN A 173 14.20 -4.11 11.82
C GLN A 173 15.50 -4.25 12.61
N ALA A 174 16.60 -4.66 11.99
CA ALA A 174 17.92 -4.80 12.60
C ALA A 174 18.66 -3.45 12.73
N ASN A 175 18.47 -2.56 11.77
CA ASN A 175 19.08 -1.23 11.76
C ASN A 175 18.04 -0.16 11.36
N PRO A 176 17.40 0.51 12.35
CA PRO A 176 16.40 1.54 12.10
C PRO A 176 16.96 2.81 11.44
N ASP A 177 18.28 3.07 11.48
CA ASP A 177 18.91 4.21 10.81
C ASP A 177 18.63 4.22 9.30
N LEU A 178 18.39 3.06 8.71
CA LEU A 178 18.06 2.95 7.27
C LEU A 178 16.78 3.72 6.89
N ALA A 179 15.84 3.89 7.82
CA ALA A 179 14.60 4.65 7.60
C ALA A 179 14.60 6.02 8.30
N ALA A 180 15.64 6.36 9.08
CA ALA A 180 15.70 7.57 9.89
C ALA A 180 15.42 8.84 9.09
N ALA A 181 16.03 9.02 7.92
CA ALA A 181 15.85 10.20 7.08
C ALA A 181 14.39 10.39 6.61
N ILE A 182 13.66 9.31 6.33
CA ILE A 182 12.24 9.34 5.98
C ILE A 182 11.42 9.80 7.19
N LEU A 183 11.66 9.22 8.36
CA LEU A 183 10.93 9.54 9.59
C LEU A 183 11.21 10.98 10.04
N ASP A 184 12.46 11.43 9.94
CA ASP A 184 12.86 12.78 10.28
C ASP A 184 12.21 13.83 9.36
N THR A 185 12.08 13.53 8.07
CA THR A 185 11.37 14.38 7.11
C THR A 185 9.87 14.50 7.44
N LEU A 186 9.25 13.40 7.91
CA LEU A 186 7.80 13.30 8.08
C LEU A 186 7.29 13.51 9.52
N LYS A 187 8.18 13.68 10.49
CA LYS A 187 7.84 13.78 11.95
C LYS A 187 6.82 14.86 12.28
N ALA A 188 6.87 15.98 11.57
CA ALA A 188 6.00 17.14 11.76
C ALA A 188 5.15 17.46 10.52
N ASP A 189 4.82 16.43 9.71
CA ASP A 189 4.01 16.60 8.50
C ASP A 189 2.66 17.26 8.83
N ASP A 190 2.16 18.12 7.95
CA ASP A 190 0.87 18.79 8.12
C ASP A 190 -0.30 17.80 8.17
N SER A 191 -0.19 16.65 7.48
CA SER A 191 -1.20 15.61 7.45
C SER A 191 -1.13 14.70 8.68
N LEU A 192 -2.24 14.64 9.43
CA LEU A 192 -2.39 13.67 10.53
C LEU A 192 -2.25 12.22 10.05
N TYR A 193 -2.66 11.94 8.82
CA TYR A 193 -2.57 10.61 8.22
C TYR A 193 -1.11 10.17 8.06
N VAL A 194 -0.24 11.08 7.66
CA VAL A 194 1.21 10.85 7.55
C VAL A 194 1.82 10.68 8.95
N ARG A 195 1.53 11.59 9.90
CA ARG A 195 2.07 11.51 11.25
C ARG A 195 1.68 10.21 11.98
N LYS A 196 0.44 9.72 11.78
CA LYS A 196 0.04 8.41 12.32
C LYS A 196 0.88 7.26 11.77
N SER A 197 1.26 7.32 10.49
CA SER A 197 2.17 6.33 9.90
C SER A 197 3.56 6.38 10.53
N VAL A 198 4.10 7.58 10.75
CA VAL A 198 5.39 7.76 11.45
C VAL A 198 5.31 7.19 12.88
N ALA A 199 4.24 7.48 13.62
CA ALA A 199 4.03 6.94 14.97
C ALA A 199 3.98 5.40 14.97
N ASN A 200 3.27 4.81 14.02
CA ASN A 200 3.21 3.36 13.87
C ASN A 200 4.58 2.75 13.54
N HIS A 201 5.37 3.43 12.70
CA HIS A 201 6.73 3.01 12.37
C HIS A 201 7.62 3.02 13.63
N LEU A 202 7.63 4.11 14.40
CA LEU A 202 8.36 4.21 15.65
C LEU A 202 7.92 3.13 16.65
N ASN A 203 6.61 2.88 16.79
CA ASN A 203 6.07 1.80 17.62
C ASN A 203 6.58 0.41 17.20
N ASP A 204 6.78 0.18 15.90
CA ASP A 204 7.38 -1.07 15.43
C ASP A 204 8.86 -1.17 15.83
N VAL A 205 9.61 -0.06 15.72
CA VAL A 205 11.04 0.03 16.09
C VAL A 205 11.24 -0.11 17.61
N THR A 206 10.38 0.50 18.42
CA THR A 206 10.46 0.45 19.91
C THR A 206 10.50 -0.98 20.46
N LYS A 207 9.97 -1.96 19.74
CA LYS A 207 9.96 -3.37 20.18
C LYS A 207 11.35 -3.98 20.31
N GLN A 208 12.34 -3.45 19.60
CA GLN A 208 13.72 -3.97 19.61
C GLN A 208 14.78 -2.90 19.87
N HIS A 209 14.48 -1.64 19.56
CA HIS A 209 15.40 -0.50 19.66
C HIS A 209 14.74 0.67 20.42
N PRO A 210 14.31 0.48 21.70
CA PRO A 210 13.65 1.54 22.47
C PRO A 210 14.55 2.76 22.67
N ASP A 211 15.85 2.55 22.96
CA ASP A 211 16.80 3.64 23.18
C ASP A 211 17.00 4.46 21.92
N TRP A 212 17.10 3.82 20.75
CA TRP A 212 17.18 4.53 19.47
C TRP A 212 15.97 5.44 19.24
N VAL A 213 14.75 4.97 19.57
CA VAL A 213 13.53 5.79 19.44
C VAL A 213 13.58 6.98 20.40
N LEU A 214 14.05 6.81 21.62
CA LEU A 214 14.20 7.90 22.59
C LEU A 214 15.19 8.95 22.08
N ASP A 215 16.37 8.53 21.60
CA ASP A 215 17.38 9.43 21.03
C ASP A 215 16.85 10.24 19.83
N GLN A 216 16.09 9.60 18.93
CA GLN A 216 15.45 10.29 17.80
C GLN A 216 14.46 11.35 18.28
N ILE A 217 13.61 10.98 19.22
CA ILE A 217 12.56 11.85 19.74
C ILE A 217 13.13 13.03 20.51
N GLU A 218 14.17 12.84 21.33
CA GLU A 218 14.86 13.92 22.05
C GLU A 218 15.45 14.98 21.11
N GLY A 219 15.87 14.59 19.91
CA GLY A 219 16.34 15.48 18.87
C GLY A 219 15.21 16.25 18.13
N TRP A 220 13.95 15.92 18.38
CA TRP A 220 12.82 16.54 17.68
C TRP A 220 12.24 17.72 18.48
N PRO A 221 11.77 18.80 17.80
CA PRO A 221 11.18 19.95 18.47
C PRO A 221 9.84 19.57 19.13
N LEU A 222 9.87 19.22 20.41
CA LEU A 222 8.70 18.80 21.19
C LEU A 222 7.62 19.86 21.34
N GLN A 223 7.97 21.12 21.09
CA GLN A 223 7.04 22.26 21.15
C GLN A 223 6.19 22.39 19.88
N ASP A 224 6.53 21.65 18.81
CA ASP A 224 5.70 21.62 17.62
C ASP A 224 4.42 20.81 17.91
N ARG A 225 3.28 21.47 17.73
CA ARG A 225 1.93 20.90 17.91
C ARG A 225 1.76 19.56 17.17
N HIS A 226 2.44 19.40 16.05
CA HIS A 226 2.33 18.23 15.20
C HIS A 226 3.20 17.07 15.69
N THR A 227 4.36 17.35 16.22
CA THR A 227 5.27 16.34 16.81
C THR A 227 4.70 15.77 18.12
N CYS A 228 4.00 16.57 18.92
CA CYS A 228 3.39 16.16 20.20
C CYS A 228 2.39 14.97 20.04
N LEU A 229 1.71 14.83 18.91
CA LEU A 229 0.79 13.73 18.65
C LEU A 229 1.47 12.35 18.54
N LEU A 230 2.76 12.30 18.28
CA LEU A 230 3.52 11.04 18.22
C LEU A 230 3.65 10.39 19.60
N TYR A 231 3.63 11.20 20.69
CA TYR A 231 3.73 10.72 22.09
C TYR A 231 2.39 10.27 22.67
N THR A 232 1.27 10.77 22.11
CA THR A 232 -0.07 10.54 22.64
C THR A 232 -0.87 9.52 21.83
N SER A 233 -0.27 8.95 20.79
CA SER A 233 -0.91 7.90 20.00
C SER A 233 -1.05 6.63 20.86
N PRO A 234 -2.28 6.14 21.14
CA PRO A 234 -2.46 4.92 21.93
C PRO A 234 -1.76 3.76 21.24
N SER A 235 -1.10 2.93 22.05
CA SER A 235 -0.54 1.67 21.57
C SER A 235 -1.65 0.85 20.89
N PRO A 236 -1.36 0.08 19.81
CA PRO A 236 -2.33 -0.87 19.24
C PRO A 236 -2.88 -1.92 20.22
N ARG A 237 -2.41 -1.92 21.47
CA ARG A 237 -2.91 -2.78 22.56
C ARG A 237 -4.07 -2.16 23.33
N ASP A 238 -4.39 -0.89 23.08
CA ASP A 238 -5.41 -0.13 23.81
C ASP A 238 -6.70 0.06 23.00
N SER A 239 -6.87 -0.68 21.89
CA SER A 239 -8.07 -0.69 21.02
C SER A 239 -8.59 -2.09 20.80
#